data_978e15a3a12b0622e111fdb03d807749
#
_entry.id   978e15a3a12b0622e111fdb03d807749
#
_cell.length_a   1.000
_cell.length_b   1.000
_cell.length_c   1.000
_cell.angle_alpha   90.00
_cell.angle_beta   90.00
_cell.angle_gamma   90.00
#
_symmetry.space_group_name_H-M   'P 1'
#
loop_
_entity.id
_entity.type
_entity.pdbx_description
1 polymer ?
#
loop_
_entity_poly.entity_id
_entity_poly.type
_entity_poly.pdbx_seq_one_letter_code
_entity_poly.pdbx_strand_id
1 'polypeptide(L)'
;GVFEPDAQTEMAMDYVARHAQEEAPFFLVLSIGTPHNPWTKDNVPAKYYEMYKDTPFPPAPNYSDEMDPYGDAWSNIEKNPEKLQEWMRIYYAMTNNLDWNVGRLRACIEENGIDEDTIFIFTSDHGEMFGAQGRMKKNSFYEESARVPFLLSWPGKVPALNLDLAMSNVDIMPTLLGLADVQVPEGVEGMDLSP
;
A
#
# COMPACT_ATOMS: atom_id res chain seq x y z
N GLY A 1 -21.17 -4.13 12.06
CA GLY A 1 -19.81 -3.89 12.57
C GLY A 1 -19.14 -2.80 11.78
N VAL A 2 -18.11 -2.20 12.33
CA VAL A 2 -17.25 -1.25 11.59
C VAL A 2 -16.33 -2.06 10.67
N PHE A 3 -16.05 -1.57 9.49
CA PHE A 3 -15.10 -2.19 8.57
C PHE A 3 -13.69 -2.06 9.16
N GLU A 4 -12.90 -3.12 9.12
CA GLU A 4 -11.61 -3.16 9.85
C GLU A 4 -10.63 -2.05 9.45
N PRO A 5 -10.38 -1.74 8.16
CA PRO A 5 -9.54 -0.61 7.74
C PRO A 5 -10.01 0.74 8.29
N ASP A 6 -11.33 0.96 8.33
CA ASP A 6 -11.89 2.21 8.88
C ASP A 6 -11.59 2.32 10.39
N ALA A 7 -11.77 1.22 11.14
CA ALA A 7 -11.46 1.17 12.57
C ALA A 7 -9.96 1.35 12.86
N GLN A 8 -9.09 0.69 12.09
CA GLN A 8 -7.64 0.84 12.22
C GLN A 8 -7.20 2.27 11.95
N THR A 9 -7.78 2.92 10.94
CA THR A 9 -7.50 4.33 10.63
C THR A 9 -7.99 5.25 11.74
N GLU A 10 -9.16 5.01 12.32
CA GLU A 10 -9.66 5.76 13.48
C GLU A 10 -8.70 5.66 14.67
N MET A 11 -8.21 4.45 14.97
CA MET A 11 -7.21 4.25 16.03
C MET A 11 -5.92 5.02 15.76
N ALA A 12 -5.46 5.06 14.50
CA ALA A 12 -4.29 5.82 14.10
C ALA A 12 -4.52 7.33 14.25
N MET A 13 -5.68 7.83 13.82
CA MET A 13 -6.06 9.24 13.99
C MET A 13 -6.14 9.64 15.46
N ASP A 14 -6.75 8.82 16.32
CA ASP A 14 -6.79 9.03 17.76
C ASP A 14 -5.38 9.06 18.38
N TYR A 15 -4.48 8.21 17.88
CA TYR A 15 -3.09 8.22 18.30
C TYR A 15 -2.40 9.53 17.90
N VAL A 16 -2.51 9.93 16.64
CA VAL A 16 -1.95 11.20 16.14
C VAL A 16 -2.47 12.39 16.95
N ALA A 17 -3.79 12.51 17.13
CA ALA A 17 -4.39 13.62 17.85
C ALA A 17 -3.91 13.73 19.31
N ARG A 18 -3.66 12.60 19.98
CA ARG A 18 -3.13 12.58 21.36
C ARG A 18 -1.67 13.01 21.46
N HIS A 19 -0.86 12.60 20.47
CA HIS A 19 0.59 12.84 20.52
C HIS A 19 1.06 14.07 19.74
N ALA A 20 0.19 14.68 18.94
CA ALA A 20 0.52 15.87 18.15
C ALA A 20 0.99 17.09 18.96
N GLN A 21 0.63 17.17 20.24
CA GLN A 21 0.99 18.29 21.13
C GLN A 21 2.08 17.92 22.15
N GLU A 22 2.65 16.72 22.05
CA GLU A 22 3.75 16.28 22.91
C GLU A 22 5.08 16.76 22.35
N GLU A 23 6.05 17.04 23.25
CA GLU A 23 7.42 17.43 22.84
C GLU A 23 8.18 16.27 22.22
N ALA A 24 7.85 15.04 22.60
CA ALA A 24 8.49 13.83 22.08
C ALA A 24 7.95 13.48 20.70
N PRO A 25 8.80 13.23 19.70
CA PRO A 25 8.35 12.75 18.41
C PRO A 25 7.79 11.34 18.52
N PHE A 26 6.90 10.96 17.59
CA PHE A 26 6.38 9.61 17.50
C PHE A 26 6.75 8.94 16.17
N PHE A 27 6.74 7.63 16.18
CA PHE A 27 6.83 6.79 14.99
C PHE A 27 5.61 5.87 14.94
N LEU A 28 4.82 5.97 13.87
CA LEU A 28 3.60 5.20 13.68
C LEU A 28 3.69 4.36 12.41
N VAL A 29 3.45 3.08 12.53
CA VAL A 29 3.25 2.17 11.38
C VAL A 29 1.80 1.70 11.40
N LEU A 30 1.05 2.07 10.36
CA LEU A 30 -0.31 1.62 10.14
C LEU A 30 -0.32 0.56 9.04
N SER A 31 -0.40 -0.71 9.44
CA SER A 31 -0.44 -1.85 8.52
C SER A 31 -1.89 -2.29 8.30
N ILE A 32 -2.47 -1.90 7.17
CA ILE A 32 -3.85 -2.23 6.79
C ILE A 32 -3.84 -3.47 5.91
N GLY A 33 -4.71 -4.45 6.24
CA GLY A 33 -4.76 -5.72 5.55
C GLY A 33 -5.34 -5.66 4.13
N THR A 34 -6.17 -4.66 3.81
CA THR A 34 -6.70 -4.50 2.46
C THR A 34 -5.66 -3.87 1.52
N PRO A 35 -5.65 -4.23 0.24
CA PRO A 35 -6.60 -5.06 -0.52
C PRO A 35 -6.29 -6.56 -0.56
N HIS A 36 -5.62 -7.13 0.43
CA HIS A 36 -5.35 -8.58 0.51
C HIS A 36 -6.65 -9.41 0.49
N ASN A 37 -6.60 -10.63 -0.05
CA ASN A 37 -7.73 -11.56 -0.01
C ASN A 37 -8.15 -11.91 1.44
N PRO A 38 -9.39 -12.39 1.65
CA PRO A 38 -10.36 -12.93 0.70
C PRO A 38 -11.14 -11.83 -0.04
N TRP A 39 -11.21 -11.96 -1.37
CA TRP A 39 -11.99 -11.04 -2.21
C TRP A 39 -13.44 -11.51 -2.29
N THR A 40 -14.21 -11.14 -1.28
CA THR A 40 -15.64 -11.41 -1.19
C THR A 40 -16.42 -10.10 -0.98
N LYS A 41 -17.69 -10.07 -1.41
CA LYS A 41 -18.54 -8.88 -1.27
C LYS A 41 -18.70 -8.42 0.18
N ASP A 42 -18.66 -9.36 1.11
CA ASP A 42 -18.80 -9.06 2.54
C ASP A 42 -17.53 -8.45 3.15
N ASN A 43 -16.42 -8.52 2.41
CA ASN A 43 -15.12 -8.01 2.85
C ASN A 43 -14.77 -6.63 2.26
N VAL A 44 -15.78 -5.89 1.84
CA VAL A 44 -15.66 -4.49 1.41
C VAL A 44 -16.99 -3.77 1.66
N PRO A 45 -17.00 -2.49 2.09
CA PRO A 45 -18.24 -1.76 2.25
C PRO A 45 -18.98 -1.61 0.92
N ALA A 46 -20.30 -1.89 0.94
CA ALA A 46 -21.13 -1.96 -0.25
C ALA A 46 -21.02 -0.70 -1.15
N LYS A 47 -20.86 0.48 -0.54
CA LYS A 47 -20.72 1.74 -1.30
C LYS A 47 -19.53 1.72 -2.27
N TYR A 48 -18.40 1.11 -1.89
CA TYR A 48 -17.21 1.03 -2.76
C TYR A 48 -17.38 -0.06 -3.82
N TYR A 49 -17.99 -1.19 -3.48
CA TYR A 49 -18.31 -2.23 -4.45
C TYR A 49 -19.24 -1.71 -5.55
N GLU A 50 -20.28 -0.97 -5.20
CA GLU A 50 -21.24 -0.38 -6.16
C GLU A 50 -20.59 0.61 -7.13
N MET A 51 -19.51 1.28 -6.76
CA MET A 51 -18.77 2.18 -7.65
C MET A 51 -18.19 1.44 -8.88
N TYR A 52 -17.91 0.16 -8.73
CA TYR A 52 -17.23 -0.67 -9.73
C TYR A 52 -18.11 -1.77 -10.33
N LYS A 53 -19.40 -1.86 -9.97
CA LYS A 53 -20.28 -2.97 -10.37
C LYS A 53 -20.38 -3.17 -11.88
N ASP A 54 -20.36 -2.08 -12.64
CA ASP A 54 -20.49 -2.06 -14.11
C ASP A 54 -19.13 -1.80 -14.80
N THR A 55 -18.04 -1.71 -14.04
CA THR A 55 -16.71 -1.45 -14.59
C THR A 55 -16.11 -2.76 -15.14
N PRO A 56 -15.72 -2.81 -16.41
CA PRO A 56 -14.98 -3.93 -16.95
C PRO A 56 -13.52 -3.90 -16.46
N PHE A 57 -13.00 -5.06 -16.08
CA PHE A 57 -11.59 -5.24 -15.72
C PHE A 57 -10.95 -6.19 -16.72
N PRO A 58 -10.40 -5.69 -17.83
CA PRO A 58 -9.69 -6.56 -18.76
C PRO A 58 -8.48 -7.19 -18.05
N PRO A 59 -8.12 -8.42 -18.41
CA PRO A 59 -6.91 -9.03 -17.89
C PRO A 59 -5.68 -8.19 -18.25
N ALA A 60 -4.60 -8.36 -17.48
CA ALA A 60 -3.33 -7.71 -17.78
C ALA A 60 -2.84 -8.03 -19.21
N PRO A 61 -2.08 -7.15 -19.87
CA PRO A 61 -1.59 -7.40 -21.23
C PRO A 61 -0.76 -8.67 -21.37
N ASN A 62 -0.13 -9.11 -20.30
CA ASN A 62 0.68 -10.34 -20.21
C ASN A 62 -0.05 -11.46 -19.45
N TYR A 63 -1.39 -11.41 -19.40
CA TYR A 63 -2.20 -12.49 -18.86
C TYR A 63 -1.95 -13.79 -19.63
N SER A 64 -1.86 -14.90 -18.91
CA SER A 64 -1.82 -16.23 -19.48
C SER A 64 -2.74 -17.16 -18.70
N ASP A 65 -3.48 -18.03 -19.38
CA ASP A 65 -4.25 -19.13 -18.77
C ASP A 65 -3.40 -20.39 -18.58
N GLU A 66 -2.18 -20.38 -19.08
CA GLU A 66 -1.16 -21.38 -18.80
C GLU A 66 -0.39 -20.98 -17.54
N MET A 67 -0.23 -21.90 -16.61
CA MET A 67 0.54 -21.66 -15.40
C MET A 67 2.01 -21.40 -15.75
N ASP A 68 2.59 -20.39 -15.10
CA ASP A 68 4.03 -20.15 -15.15
C ASP A 68 4.82 -21.43 -14.80
N PRO A 69 5.78 -21.86 -15.61
CA PRO A 69 6.57 -23.08 -15.36
C PRO A 69 7.37 -23.04 -14.03
N TYR A 70 7.60 -21.85 -13.48
CA TYR A 70 8.23 -21.64 -12.18
C TYR A 70 7.21 -21.38 -11.05
N GLY A 71 5.91 -21.47 -11.37
CA GLY A 71 4.82 -21.35 -10.42
C GLY A 71 4.64 -22.59 -9.56
N ASP A 72 4.01 -22.42 -8.42
CA ASP A 72 3.61 -23.49 -7.52
C ASP A 72 2.07 -23.56 -7.38
N ALA A 73 1.57 -24.58 -6.68
CA ALA A 73 0.14 -24.75 -6.47
C ALA A 73 -0.52 -23.57 -5.72
N TRP A 74 0.25 -22.82 -4.96
CA TRP A 74 -0.24 -21.65 -4.21
C TRP A 74 -0.48 -20.43 -5.11
N SER A 75 0.33 -20.26 -6.14
CA SER A 75 0.25 -19.16 -7.13
C SER A 75 -0.55 -19.55 -8.39
N ASN A 76 -1.30 -20.64 -8.35
CA ASN A 76 -2.02 -21.17 -9.49
C ASN A 76 -3.03 -20.17 -10.05
N ILE A 77 -3.08 -20.07 -11.38
CA ILE A 77 -3.97 -19.16 -12.08
C ILE A 77 -5.44 -19.51 -11.88
N GLU A 78 -6.28 -18.49 -11.68
CA GLU A 78 -7.73 -18.63 -11.75
C GLU A 78 -8.16 -18.58 -13.22
N LYS A 79 -8.64 -19.71 -13.73
CA LYS A 79 -9.05 -19.87 -15.14
C LYS A 79 -10.49 -19.45 -15.41
N ASN A 80 -11.26 -19.15 -14.36
CA ASN A 80 -12.62 -18.66 -14.52
C ASN A 80 -12.60 -17.13 -14.69
N PRO A 81 -12.87 -16.60 -15.88
CA PRO A 81 -12.79 -15.15 -16.15
C PRO A 81 -13.83 -14.34 -15.38
N GLU A 82 -15.02 -14.90 -15.10
CA GLU A 82 -16.04 -14.20 -14.32
C GLU A 82 -15.59 -14.01 -12.87
N LYS A 83 -14.98 -15.03 -12.30
CA LYS A 83 -14.43 -15.00 -10.94
C LYS A 83 -13.23 -14.05 -10.84
N LEU A 84 -12.36 -14.04 -11.85
CA LEU A 84 -11.25 -13.08 -11.91
C LEU A 84 -11.77 -11.64 -11.98
N GLN A 85 -12.77 -11.36 -12.81
CA GLN A 85 -13.44 -10.06 -12.91
C GLN A 85 -14.03 -9.63 -11.57
N GLU A 86 -14.68 -10.53 -10.86
CA GLU A 86 -15.26 -10.24 -9.55
C GLU A 86 -14.18 -9.95 -8.50
N TRP A 87 -13.10 -10.70 -8.48
CA TRP A 87 -11.99 -10.45 -7.58
C TRP A 87 -11.31 -9.11 -7.84
N MET A 88 -11.06 -8.77 -9.10
CA MET A 88 -10.51 -7.46 -9.47
C MET A 88 -11.43 -6.32 -9.04
N ARG A 89 -12.76 -6.46 -9.24
CA ARG A 89 -13.76 -5.48 -8.78
C ARG A 89 -13.67 -5.23 -7.28
N ILE A 90 -13.60 -6.30 -6.49
CA ILE A 90 -13.50 -6.22 -5.04
C ILE A 90 -12.16 -5.60 -4.63
N TYR A 91 -11.07 -5.99 -5.27
CA TYR A 91 -9.75 -5.43 -5.03
C TYR A 91 -9.72 -3.90 -5.26
N TYR A 92 -10.26 -3.43 -6.37
CA TYR A 92 -10.38 -1.99 -6.65
C TYR A 92 -11.29 -1.29 -5.64
N ALA A 93 -12.37 -1.90 -5.23
CA ALA A 93 -13.25 -1.36 -4.19
C ALA A 93 -12.56 -1.25 -2.83
N MET A 94 -11.77 -2.26 -2.44
CA MET A 94 -10.93 -2.22 -1.24
C MET A 94 -9.85 -1.13 -1.34
N THR A 95 -9.19 -0.99 -2.49
CA THR A 95 -8.18 0.04 -2.73
C THR A 95 -8.79 1.44 -2.64
N ASN A 96 -10.00 1.63 -3.14
CA ASN A 96 -10.71 2.92 -3.02
C ASN A 96 -11.05 3.27 -1.56
N ASN A 97 -11.46 2.27 -0.76
CA ASN A 97 -11.62 2.49 0.68
C ASN A 97 -10.29 2.82 1.37
N LEU A 98 -9.22 2.15 0.98
CA LEU A 98 -7.88 2.42 1.51
C LEU A 98 -7.45 3.86 1.20
N ASP A 99 -7.61 4.31 -0.05
CA ASP A 99 -7.31 5.69 -0.48
C ASP A 99 -8.10 6.73 0.34
N TRP A 100 -9.39 6.48 0.56
CA TRP A 100 -10.22 7.33 1.42
C TRP A 100 -9.69 7.39 2.87
N ASN A 101 -9.25 6.27 3.43
CA ASN A 101 -8.68 6.22 4.77
C ASN A 101 -7.32 6.94 4.87
N VAL A 102 -6.48 6.82 3.84
CA VAL A 102 -5.23 7.59 3.74
C VAL A 102 -5.53 9.10 3.73
N GLY A 103 -6.55 9.52 2.97
CA GLY A 103 -7.02 10.91 2.97
C GLY A 103 -7.46 11.41 4.35
N ARG A 104 -8.21 10.59 5.12
CA ARG A 104 -8.64 10.90 6.48
C ARG A 104 -7.45 11.08 7.44
N LEU A 105 -6.49 10.16 7.38
CA LEU A 105 -5.30 10.25 8.23
C LEU A 105 -4.46 11.48 7.90
N ARG A 106 -4.29 11.81 6.63
CA ARG A 106 -3.61 13.03 6.21
C ARG A 106 -4.32 14.30 6.70
N ALA A 107 -5.65 14.35 6.53
CA ALA A 107 -6.44 15.47 7.04
C ALA A 107 -6.29 15.62 8.57
N CYS A 108 -6.26 14.52 9.31
CA CYS A 108 -6.01 14.54 10.76
C CYS A 108 -4.64 15.13 11.12
N ILE A 109 -3.58 14.83 10.37
CA ILE A 109 -2.25 15.39 10.55
C ILE A 109 -2.26 16.91 10.31
N GLU A 110 -2.89 17.36 9.22
CA GLU A 110 -3.04 18.77 8.87
C GLU A 110 -3.88 19.54 9.92
N GLU A 111 -5.02 18.99 10.37
CA GLU A 111 -5.90 19.57 11.39
C GLU A 111 -5.22 19.72 12.75
N ASN A 112 -4.25 18.86 13.06
CA ASN A 112 -3.44 18.96 14.28
C ASN A 112 -2.22 19.89 14.11
N GLY A 113 -1.97 20.44 12.91
CA GLY A 113 -0.91 21.39 12.62
C GLY A 113 0.50 20.83 12.65
N ILE A 114 0.66 19.53 12.36
CA ILE A 114 1.96 18.84 12.38
C ILE A 114 2.40 18.32 11.01
N ASP A 115 1.76 18.72 9.93
CA ASP A 115 2.05 18.25 8.57
C ASP A 115 3.46 18.63 8.09
N GLU A 116 3.95 19.83 8.42
CA GLU A 116 5.32 20.25 8.08
C GLU A 116 6.40 19.53 8.92
N ASP A 117 6.03 18.97 10.06
CA ASP A 117 6.91 18.23 10.96
C ASP A 117 6.71 16.69 10.86
N THR A 118 5.92 16.24 9.89
CA THR A 118 5.61 14.81 9.71
C THR A 118 6.12 14.29 8.38
N ILE A 119 6.96 13.27 8.41
CA ILE A 119 7.29 12.46 7.24
C ILE A 119 6.17 11.44 7.06
N PHE A 120 5.37 11.59 6.01
CA PHE A 120 4.29 10.67 5.68
C PHE A 120 4.72 9.76 4.52
N ILE A 121 4.67 8.44 4.73
CA ILE A 121 5.02 7.47 3.70
C ILE A 121 3.82 6.55 3.45
N PHE A 122 3.55 6.31 2.17
CA PHE A 122 2.63 5.27 1.71
C PHE A 122 3.39 4.27 0.85
N THR A 123 3.34 3.00 1.21
CA THR A 123 3.97 1.92 0.47
C THR A 123 3.20 0.60 0.66
N SER A 124 3.65 -0.47 0.05
CA SER A 124 3.13 -1.83 0.21
C SER A 124 4.29 -2.80 0.40
N ASP A 125 4.01 -3.95 0.98
CA ASP A 125 4.96 -5.06 1.13
C ASP A 125 5.20 -5.82 -0.18
N HIS A 126 4.16 -5.99 -1.01
CA HIS A 126 4.20 -6.66 -2.32
C HIS A 126 2.99 -6.25 -3.17
N GLY A 127 3.02 -6.61 -4.44
CA GLY A 127 1.90 -6.47 -5.36
C GLY A 127 1.03 -7.73 -5.47
N GLU A 128 0.27 -7.84 -6.56
CA GLU A 128 -0.64 -8.95 -6.87
C GLU A 128 -0.62 -9.24 -8.37
N MET A 129 -0.45 -10.50 -8.73
CA MET A 129 -0.25 -10.92 -10.13
C MET A 129 -1.54 -10.89 -10.97
N PHE A 130 -2.71 -11.22 -10.41
CA PHE A 130 -4.02 -11.26 -11.10
C PHE A 130 -3.99 -11.86 -12.51
N GLY A 131 -3.27 -12.96 -12.69
CA GLY A 131 -3.17 -13.68 -13.96
C GLY A 131 -2.04 -13.22 -14.87
N ALA A 132 -1.34 -12.14 -14.55
CA ALA A 132 -0.11 -11.78 -15.24
C ALA A 132 0.89 -12.93 -15.18
N GLN A 133 1.57 -13.23 -16.29
CA GLN A 133 2.52 -14.34 -16.41
C GLN A 133 1.96 -15.72 -16.00
N GLY A 134 0.63 -15.92 -16.06
CA GLY A 134 0.00 -17.17 -15.63
C GLY A 134 0.02 -17.40 -14.12
N ARG A 135 0.09 -16.35 -13.30
CA ARG A 135 0.16 -16.44 -11.83
C ARG A 135 -0.92 -15.63 -11.15
N MET A 136 -1.25 -16.06 -9.97
CA MET A 136 -2.01 -15.30 -8.96
C MET A 136 -1.12 -15.00 -7.77
N LYS A 137 -1.53 -14.02 -6.95
CA LYS A 137 -0.87 -13.66 -5.69
C LYS A 137 0.52 -13.03 -5.93
N LYS A 138 1.52 -13.45 -5.18
CA LYS A 138 2.86 -12.86 -5.07
C LYS A 138 3.93 -13.97 -5.05
N ASN A 139 5.07 -13.73 -4.43
CA ASN A 139 6.22 -14.64 -4.35
C ASN A 139 6.86 -14.89 -5.72
N SER A 140 7.02 -13.83 -6.50
CA SER A 140 7.70 -13.85 -7.77
C SER A 140 8.54 -12.58 -7.94
N PHE A 141 9.46 -12.64 -8.88
CA PHE A 141 10.31 -11.50 -9.26
C PHE A 141 9.69 -10.62 -10.36
N TYR A 142 8.48 -10.95 -10.81
CA TYR A 142 7.77 -10.14 -11.80
C TYR A 142 7.34 -8.79 -11.21
N GLU A 143 7.29 -7.77 -12.06
CA GLU A 143 6.96 -6.38 -11.69
C GLU A 143 5.63 -6.28 -10.91
N GLU A 144 4.62 -7.05 -11.32
CA GLU A 144 3.30 -7.05 -10.68
C GLU A 144 3.35 -7.52 -9.22
N SER A 145 4.35 -8.29 -8.84
CA SER A 145 4.58 -8.74 -7.47
C SER A 145 5.62 -7.89 -6.74
N ALA A 146 6.71 -7.52 -7.41
CA ALA A 146 7.88 -6.92 -6.78
C ALA A 146 7.85 -5.39 -6.78
N ARG A 147 7.23 -4.76 -7.79
CA ARG A 147 7.17 -3.31 -7.90
C ARG A 147 5.94 -2.76 -7.18
N VAL A 148 6.18 -2.07 -6.08
CA VAL A 148 5.14 -1.45 -5.25
C VAL A 148 5.26 0.07 -5.29
N PRO A 149 4.17 0.80 -5.01
CA PRO A 149 4.24 2.25 -4.86
C PRO A 149 5.12 2.62 -3.66
N PHE A 150 5.89 3.69 -3.80
CA PHE A 150 6.55 4.37 -2.70
C PHE A 150 6.32 5.87 -2.85
N LEU A 151 5.50 6.41 -1.96
CA LEU A 151 5.15 7.83 -1.93
C LEU A 151 5.64 8.42 -0.61
N LEU A 152 6.43 9.49 -0.67
CA LEU A 152 6.91 10.22 0.50
C LEU A 152 6.44 11.66 0.39
N SER A 153 5.87 12.17 1.48
CA SER A 153 5.44 13.55 1.62
C SER A 153 6.02 14.15 2.89
N TRP A 154 6.73 15.26 2.75
CA TRP A 154 7.19 16.10 3.86
C TRP A 154 7.12 17.55 3.41
N PRO A 155 5.99 18.24 3.67
CA PRO A 155 5.76 19.60 3.20
C PRO A 155 6.87 20.56 3.64
N GLY A 156 7.30 21.42 2.72
CA GLY A 156 8.36 22.40 2.99
C GLY A 156 9.80 21.85 3.08
N LYS A 157 9.98 20.53 3.11
CA LYS A 157 11.29 19.87 3.21
C LYS A 157 11.64 19.07 1.96
N VAL A 158 10.71 18.29 1.43
CA VAL A 158 10.92 17.47 0.24
C VAL A 158 10.09 18.04 -0.92
N PRO A 159 10.70 18.36 -2.08
CA PRO A 159 9.97 18.88 -3.22
C PRO A 159 9.08 17.81 -3.86
N ALA A 160 7.94 18.24 -4.43
CA ALA A 160 7.07 17.35 -5.20
C ALA A 160 7.75 17.02 -6.55
N LEU A 161 8.24 15.80 -6.71
CA LEU A 161 8.85 15.30 -7.93
C LEU A 161 8.69 13.78 -8.06
N ASN A 162 8.81 13.28 -9.28
CA ASN A 162 8.92 11.87 -9.56
C ASN A 162 10.39 11.50 -9.74
N LEU A 163 10.84 10.51 -8.99
CA LEU A 163 12.20 9.98 -9.11
C LEU A 163 12.15 8.67 -9.90
N ASP A 164 12.97 8.57 -10.94
CA ASP A 164 13.28 7.31 -11.62
C ASP A 164 14.49 6.69 -10.92
N LEU A 165 14.24 6.15 -9.72
CA LEU A 165 15.23 5.58 -8.84
C LEU A 165 14.86 4.14 -8.49
N ALA A 166 15.80 3.23 -8.66
CA ALA A 166 15.66 1.88 -8.14
C ALA A 166 15.87 1.91 -6.61
N MET A 167 14.80 1.67 -5.87
CA MET A 167 14.79 1.61 -4.42
C MET A 167 14.33 0.22 -3.98
N SER A 168 14.97 -0.34 -2.99
CA SER A 168 14.60 -1.61 -2.37
C SER A 168 14.04 -1.41 -0.96
N ASN A 169 13.31 -2.39 -0.45
CA ASN A 169 12.79 -2.36 0.92
C ASN A 169 13.89 -2.19 1.99
N VAL A 170 15.10 -2.66 1.72
CA VAL A 170 16.25 -2.49 2.64
C VAL A 170 16.71 -1.04 2.74
N ASP A 171 16.41 -0.19 1.74
CA ASP A 171 16.79 1.22 1.71
C ASP A 171 15.83 2.11 2.52
N ILE A 172 14.65 1.60 2.88
CA ILE A 172 13.62 2.39 3.58
C ILE A 172 14.12 2.83 4.95
N MET A 173 14.67 1.92 5.74
CA MET A 173 15.12 2.22 7.11
C MET A 173 16.27 3.25 7.11
N PRO A 174 17.40 3.06 6.38
CA PRO A 174 18.47 4.04 6.39
C PRO A 174 18.03 5.40 5.83
N THR A 175 17.16 5.43 4.81
CA THR A 175 16.61 6.67 4.26
C THR A 175 15.75 7.43 5.29
N LEU A 176 14.91 6.72 6.04
CA LEU A 176 14.11 7.34 7.11
C LEU A 176 14.98 7.91 8.22
N LEU A 177 16.02 7.19 8.62
CA LEU A 177 16.97 7.66 9.62
C LEU A 177 17.71 8.90 9.14
N GLY A 178 18.17 8.91 7.88
CA GLY A 178 18.82 10.08 7.27
C GLY A 178 17.88 11.30 7.20
N LEU A 179 16.63 11.13 6.78
CA LEU A 179 15.63 12.19 6.78
C LEU A 179 15.34 12.75 8.18
N ALA A 180 15.43 11.91 9.22
CA ALA A 180 15.21 12.29 10.60
C ALA A 180 16.49 12.80 11.32
N ASP A 181 17.62 12.95 10.61
CA ASP A 181 18.94 13.31 11.16
C ASP A 181 19.37 12.35 12.28
N VAL A 182 19.06 11.06 12.13
CA VAL A 182 19.44 9.99 13.05
C VAL A 182 20.52 9.14 12.41
N GLN A 183 21.58 8.88 13.17
CA GLN A 183 22.69 8.05 12.67
C GLN A 183 22.22 6.64 12.32
N VAL A 184 22.51 6.20 11.10
CA VAL A 184 22.23 4.82 10.67
C VAL A 184 23.14 3.87 11.47
N PRO A 185 22.57 2.85 12.16
CA PRO A 185 23.36 1.90 12.93
C PRO A 185 24.33 1.09 12.05
N GLU A 186 25.47 0.73 12.60
CA GLU A 186 26.41 -0.16 11.93
C GLU A 186 25.76 -1.54 11.67
N GLY A 187 25.94 -2.08 10.46
CA GLY A 187 25.37 -3.36 10.05
C GLY A 187 23.96 -3.27 9.43
N VAL A 188 23.36 -2.08 9.31
CA VAL A 188 22.17 -1.88 8.49
C VAL A 188 22.54 -2.02 7.02
N GLU A 189 21.86 -2.92 6.30
CA GLU A 189 21.98 -3.06 4.86
C GLU A 189 21.10 -1.99 4.16
N GLY A 190 21.40 -1.72 2.91
CA GLY A 190 20.69 -0.70 2.13
C GLY A 190 21.40 0.65 2.11
N MET A 191 20.92 1.53 1.26
CA MET A 191 21.47 2.86 1.06
C MET A 191 20.56 3.91 1.69
N ASP A 192 21.16 4.92 2.31
CA ASP A 192 20.48 6.15 2.64
C ASP A 192 20.29 6.97 1.34
N LEU A 193 19.05 7.20 0.96
CA LEU A 193 18.63 7.94 -0.21
C LEU A 193 18.09 9.35 0.15
N SER A 194 18.28 9.79 1.40
CA SER A 194 17.94 11.15 1.82
C SER A 194 18.82 12.17 1.07
N PRO A 195 18.33 13.40 0.84
CA PRO A 195 19.06 14.44 0.09
C PRO A 195 20.36 14.89 0.77
#